data_77beff00ea965be7385a912b931d9310
#
_entry.id   77beff00ea965be7385a912b931d9310
#
_cell.length_a   1.000
_cell.length_b   1.000
_cell.length_c   1.000
_cell.angle_alpha   90.00
_cell.angle_beta   90.00
_cell.angle_gamma   90.00
#
_symmetry.space_group_name_H-M   'P 1'
#
loop_
_entity.id
_entity.type
_entity.pdbx_description
1 polymer ?
#
loop_
_entity_poly.entity_id
_entity_poly.type
_entity_poly.pdbx_seq_one_letter_code
_entity_poly.pdbx_strand_id
1 'polypeptide(L)'
;FTQQTAIKVNVIFAKKGMAERLAREGKYSPADVLLTTDISRLIELQDKKLLQAFESAIIKKAVPSQYRAQNEQWFALTTRVRNIYSAKRLGDIELDYLDLADEKYRGRICTRSGKHPYNVALVAAIISEYGESKTLAWLKKFKANLARKPQGNDRSQVQAIHQNLCDISLGNSYYFGKMLKDDKQKVWAEGVNI
;
A
#
# COMPACT_ATOMS: atom_id res chain seq x y z
N PHE A 1 1.45 20.74 17.75
CA PHE A 1 0.75 21.72 16.92
C PHE A 1 -0.05 22.69 17.80
N THR A 2 -1.07 22.22 18.53
CA THR A 2 -1.94 23.09 19.36
C THR A 2 -1.15 23.94 20.38
N GLN A 3 -0.12 23.40 21.02
CA GLN A 3 0.74 24.15 21.95
C GLN A 3 1.50 25.31 21.29
N GLN A 4 1.84 25.16 19.99
CA GLN A 4 2.60 26.18 19.24
C GLN A 4 1.72 27.20 18.53
N THR A 5 0.49 26.80 18.18
CA THR A 5 -0.39 27.61 17.30
C THR A 5 -1.66 28.10 17.98
N ALA A 6 -1.98 27.60 19.17
CA ALA A 6 -3.26 27.80 19.89
C ALA A 6 -4.49 27.27 19.09
N ILE A 7 -4.30 26.63 17.94
CA ILE A 7 -5.39 26.07 17.12
C ILE A 7 -5.79 24.70 17.68
N LYS A 8 -7.05 24.55 18.05
CA LYS A 8 -7.63 23.28 18.49
C LYS A 8 -7.87 22.38 17.28
N VAL A 9 -7.36 21.16 17.32
CA VAL A 9 -7.58 20.16 16.27
C VAL A 9 -8.64 19.16 16.73
N ASN A 10 -9.73 19.04 15.96
CA ASN A 10 -10.76 18.01 16.14
C ASN A 10 -10.50 16.88 15.15
N VAL A 11 -10.17 15.67 15.64
CA VAL A 11 -9.81 14.54 14.79
C VAL A 11 -10.96 13.55 14.74
N ILE A 12 -11.38 13.21 13.52
CA ILE A 12 -12.37 12.15 13.26
C ILE A 12 -11.67 10.99 12.59
N PHE A 13 -11.73 9.81 13.23
CA PHE A 13 -11.18 8.57 12.68
C PHE A 13 -12.29 7.73 12.04
N ALA A 14 -12.10 7.34 10.79
CA ALA A 14 -12.98 6.38 10.13
C ALA A 14 -12.17 5.39 9.29
N LYS A 15 -12.56 4.11 9.36
CA LYS A 15 -11.91 3.05 8.56
C LYS A 15 -12.31 3.11 7.08
N LYS A 16 -13.50 3.58 6.79
CA LYS A 16 -14.09 3.69 5.43
C LYS A 16 -15.04 4.89 5.37
N GLY A 17 -15.42 5.30 4.16
CA GLY A 17 -16.52 6.25 3.95
C GLY A 17 -16.16 7.72 4.10
N MET A 18 -14.89 8.09 4.33
CA MET A 18 -14.53 9.52 4.49
C MET A 18 -14.62 10.29 3.18
N ALA A 19 -14.18 9.72 2.07
CA ALA A 19 -14.29 10.36 0.76
C ALA A 19 -15.75 10.55 0.34
N GLU A 20 -16.57 9.51 0.56
CA GLU A 20 -18.01 9.54 0.30
C GLU A 20 -18.73 10.56 1.21
N ARG A 21 -18.27 10.67 2.46
CA ARG A 21 -18.80 11.68 3.39
C ARG A 21 -18.48 13.08 2.92
N LEU A 22 -17.23 13.37 2.57
CA LEU A 22 -16.81 14.66 2.03
C LEU A 22 -17.57 15.00 0.74
N ALA A 23 -17.76 14.01 -0.15
CA ALA A 23 -18.51 14.21 -1.37
C ALA A 23 -19.99 14.58 -1.11
N ARG A 24 -20.61 13.98 -0.09
CA ARG A 24 -21.99 14.27 0.30
C ARG A 24 -22.13 15.63 1.00
N GLU A 25 -21.20 15.99 1.86
CA GLU A 25 -21.18 17.27 2.57
C GLU A 25 -20.82 18.42 1.61
N GLY A 26 -19.98 18.16 0.59
CA GLY A 26 -19.57 19.14 -0.41
C GLY A 26 -18.97 20.40 0.22
N LYS A 27 -19.39 21.57 -0.24
CA LYS A 27 -18.92 22.88 0.26
C LYS A 27 -19.32 23.20 1.72
N TYR A 28 -20.21 22.40 2.29
CA TYR A 28 -20.63 22.55 3.69
C TYR A 28 -19.88 21.60 4.63
N SER A 29 -18.89 20.87 4.13
CA SER A 29 -18.08 20.03 5.00
C SER A 29 -17.33 20.85 6.04
N PRO A 30 -17.37 20.45 7.32
CA PRO A 30 -16.56 21.08 8.37
C PRO A 30 -15.10 20.61 8.37
N ALA A 31 -14.68 19.78 7.39
CA ALA A 31 -13.35 19.23 7.34
C ALA A 31 -12.38 20.20 6.64
N ASP A 32 -11.33 20.60 7.33
CA ASP A 32 -10.23 21.41 6.78
C ASP A 32 -9.16 20.53 6.10
N VAL A 33 -8.88 19.35 6.65
CA VAL A 33 -7.80 18.46 6.18
C VAL A 33 -8.25 17.03 6.17
N LEU A 34 -8.00 16.32 5.06
CA LEU A 34 -8.12 14.87 4.96
C LEU A 34 -6.74 14.21 4.98
N LEU A 35 -6.52 13.31 5.94
CA LEU A 35 -5.37 12.41 5.95
C LEU A 35 -5.79 11.01 5.51
N THR A 36 -5.19 10.49 4.46
CA THR A 36 -5.47 9.15 3.93
C THR A 36 -4.20 8.36 3.70
N THR A 37 -4.34 7.04 3.60
CA THR A 37 -3.21 6.12 3.41
C THR A 37 -2.93 5.79 1.95
N ASP A 38 -3.73 6.28 1.03
CA ASP A 38 -3.62 5.94 -0.38
C ASP A 38 -3.97 7.14 -1.27
N ILE A 39 -3.15 7.35 -2.31
CA ILE A 39 -3.30 8.46 -3.25
C ILE A 39 -4.59 8.36 -4.07
N SER A 40 -5.11 7.17 -4.34
CA SER A 40 -6.30 6.98 -5.15
C SER A 40 -7.51 7.74 -4.59
N ARG A 41 -7.61 7.83 -3.26
CA ARG A 41 -8.67 8.61 -2.60
C ARG A 41 -8.50 10.12 -2.79
N LEU A 42 -7.26 10.60 -2.84
CA LEU A 42 -7.00 12.03 -3.09
C LEU A 42 -7.31 12.38 -4.54
N ILE A 43 -6.95 11.50 -5.48
CA ILE A 43 -7.31 11.66 -6.89
C ILE A 43 -8.83 11.66 -7.07
N GLU A 44 -9.56 10.74 -6.45
CA GLU A 44 -11.02 10.71 -6.48
C GLU A 44 -11.65 12.03 -6.00
N LEU A 45 -11.12 12.59 -4.90
CA LEU A 45 -11.61 13.87 -4.36
C LEU A 45 -11.21 15.05 -5.25
N GLN A 46 -10.03 15.02 -5.86
CA GLN A 46 -9.60 16.01 -6.84
C GLN A 46 -10.52 16.03 -8.07
N ASP A 47 -10.85 14.85 -8.62
CA ASP A 47 -11.76 14.71 -9.76
C ASP A 47 -13.16 15.22 -9.44
N LYS A 48 -13.60 15.04 -8.20
CA LYS A 48 -14.87 15.59 -7.67
C LYS A 48 -14.80 17.07 -7.29
N LYS A 49 -13.63 17.73 -7.47
CA LYS A 49 -13.39 19.14 -7.13
C LYS A 49 -13.67 19.48 -5.67
N LEU A 50 -13.33 18.56 -4.77
CA LEU A 50 -13.54 18.69 -3.32
C LEU A 50 -12.26 19.05 -2.57
N LEU A 51 -11.14 19.21 -3.27
CA LEU A 51 -9.87 19.64 -2.71
C LEU A 51 -9.57 21.07 -3.14
N GLN A 52 -8.98 21.84 -2.22
CA GLN A 52 -8.49 23.19 -2.46
C GLN A 52 -6.98 23.17 -2.66
N ALA A 53 -6.48 23.99 -3.58
CA ALA A 53 -5.05 24.21 -3.72
C ALA A 53 -4.48 24.93 -2.49
N PHE A 54 -3.31 24.49 -2.04
CA PHE A 54 -2.60 25.06 -0.91
C PHE A 54 -1.14 25.36 -1.28
N GLU A 55 -0.87 26.56 -1.68
CA GLU A 55 0.50 27.01 -1.98
C GLU A 55 1.31 27.19 -0.70
N SER A 56 2.45 26.51 -0.62
CA SER A 56 3.38 26.61 0.48
C SER A 56 4.82 26.40 0.02
N ALA A 57 5.65 27.41 0.20
CA ALA A 57 7.09 27.33 -0.08
C ALA A 57 7.77 26.25 0.79
N ILE A 58 7.27 26.05 2.02
CA ILE A 58 7.78 25.01 2.95
C ILE A 58 7.48 23.63 2.38
N ILE A 59 6.26 23.37 1.93
CA ILE A 59 5.87 22.08 1.33
C ILE A 59 6.62 21.86 0.02
N LYS A 60 6.73 22.87 -0.84
CA LYS A 60 7.48 22.79 -2.10
C LYS A 60 8.94 22.41 -1.87
N LYS A 61 9.55 22.91 -0.82
CA LYS A 61 10.94 22.59 -0.43
C LYS A 61 11.06 21.18 0.21
N ALA A 62 10.09 20.78 1.02
CA ALA A 62 10.16 19.55 1.81
C ALA A 62 9.67 18.31 1.06
N VAL A 63 8.73 18.46 0.11
CA VAL A 63 8.11 17.34 -0.62
C VAL A 63 8.52 17.40 -2.09
N PRO A 64 9.25 16.40 -2.60
CA PRO A 64 9.61 16.32 -4.01
C PRO A 64 8.39 16.36 -4.93
N SER A 65 8.55 16.92 -6.14
CA SER A 65 7.44 17.18 -7.08
C SER A 65 6.64 15.92 -7.45
N GLN A 66 7.30 14.75 -7.53
CA GLN A 66 6.63 13.47 -7.83
C GLN A 66 5.70 12.98 -6.70
N TYR A 67 5.77 13.57 -5.50
CA TYR A 67 4.96 13.21 -4.34
C TYR A 67 3.91 14.26 -3.96
N ARG A 68 3.60 15.16 -4.87
CA ARG A 68 2.56 16.19 -4.71
C ARG A 68 1.82 16.44 -6.02
N ALA A 69 0.58 16.87 -5.93
CA ALA A 69 -0.20 17.24 -7.10
C ALA A 69 0.41 18.47 -7.79
N GLN A 70 0.40 18.50 -9.13
CA GLN A 70 0.83 19.66 -9.91
C GLN A 70 -0.01 20.92 -9.62
N ASN A 71 -1.29 20.73 -9.29
CA ASN A 71 -2.23 21.78 -8.91
C ASN A 71 -2.26 22.05 -7.40
N GLU A 72 -1.30 21.51 -6.63
CA GLU A 72 -1.10 21.76 -5.19
C GLU A 72 -2.28 21.38 -4.28
N GLN A 73 -3.18 20.50 -4.74
CA GLN A 73 -4.36 20.08 -3.98
C GLN A 73 -4.08 18.95 -2.98
N TRP A 74 -2.95 18.25 -3.10
CA TRP A 74 -2.50 17.23 -2.15
C TRP A 74 -0.99 17.02 -2.20
N PHE A 75 -0.45 16.46 -1.15
CA PHE A 75 0.96 16.07 -1.03
C PHE A 75 1.13 14.88 -0.10
N ALA A 76 2.19 14.10 -0.33
CA ALA A 76 2.51 12.96 0.50
C ALA A 76 3.30 13.38 1.75
N LEU A 77 3.00 12.76 2.88
CA LEU A 77 3.77 12.89 4.13
C LEU A 77 4.82 11.79 4.27
N THR A 78 4.54 10.59 3.76
CA THR A 78 5.42 9.42 3.85
C THR A 78 5.26 8.55 2.61
N THR A 79 6.29 7.79 2.29
CA THR A 79 6.24 6.73 1.29
C THR A 79 6.21 5.36 1.96
N ARG A 80 5.71 4.35 1.24
CA ARG A 80 5.68 2.97 1.67
C ARG A 80 6.15 2.08 0.53
N VAL A 81 7.02 1.14 0.85
CA VAL A 81 7.49 0.17 -0.11
C VAL A 81 6.65 -1.09 -0.02
N ARG A 82 6.17 -1.58 -1.15
CA ARG A 82 5.57 -2.88 -1.29
C ARG A 82 6.69 -3.87 -1.57
N ASN A 83 6.90 -4.84 -0.70
CA ASN A 83 8.02 -5.77 -0.81
C ASN A 83 7.56 -7.18 -1.12
N ILE A 84 8.49 -7.98 -1.62
CA ILE A 84 8.39 -9.43 -1.67
C ILE A 84 9.01 -9.96 -0.38
N TYR A 85 8.27 -10.78 0.34
CA TYR A 85 8.77 -11.56 1.45
C TYR A 85 9.06 -12.97 0.96
N SER A 86 10.26 -13.47 1.19
CA SER A 86 10.64 -14.84 0.86
C SER A 86 11.01 -15.62 2.12
N ALA A 87 10.65 -16.88 2.19
CA ALA A 87 11.04 -17.74 3.30
C ALA A 87 12.57 -17.91 3.36
N LYS A 88 13.20 -17.74 4.52
CA LYS A 88 14.65 -17.92 4.69
C LYS A 88 15.16 -19.31 4.28
N ARG A 89 14.30 -20.34 4.32
CA ARG A 89 14.63 -21.67 3.82
C ARG A 89 14.92 -21.74 2.32
N LEU A 90 14.58 -20.69 1.56
CA LEU A 90 14.93 -20.58 0.14
C LEU A 90 16.34 -20.02 -0.08
N GLY A 91 17.03 -19.62 0.98
CA GLY A 91 18.29 -18.88 0.89
C GLY A 91 18.08 -17.43 0.51
N ASP A 92 19.18 -16.75 0.17
CA ASP A 92 19.16 -15.37 -0.32
C ASP A 92 18.86 -15.39 -1.82
N ILE A 93 17.58 -15.20 -2.16
CA ILE A 93 17.10 -15.11 -3.54
C ILE A 93 16.73 -13.66 -3.85
N GLU A 94 17.26 -13.14 -4.93
CA GLU A 94 16.80 -11.89 -5.50
C GLU A 94 15.53 -12.15 -6.32
N LEU A 95 14.47 -11.40 -6.05
CA LEU A 95 13.18 -11.52 -6.69
C LEU A 95 12.67 -10.16 -7.14
N ASP A 96 12.33 -10.08 -8.41
CA ASP A 96 11.49 -9.03 -8.98
C ASP A 96 10.02 -9.45 -8.98
N TYR A 97 9.11 -8.49 -9.11
CA TYR A 97 7.69 -8.77 -9.26
C TYR A 97 7.37 -9.66 -10.48
N LEU A 98 8.10 -9.48 -11.58
CA LEU A 98 7.88 -10.26 -12.79
C LEU A 98 8.27 -11.73 -12.62
N ASP A 99 9.27 -12.02 -11.79
CA ASP A 99 9.71 -13.39 -11.47
C ASP A 99 8.59 -14.21 -10.80
N LEU A 100 7.67 -13.55 -10.11
CA LEU A 100 6.55 -14.20 -9.45
C LEU A 100 5.58 -14.91 -10.42
N ALA A 101 5.72 -14.67 -11.72
CA ALA A 101 5.02 -15.36 -12.78
C ALA A 101 5.73 -16.65 -13.27
N ASP A 102 6.95 -16.93 -12.81
CA ASP A 102 7.69 -18.12 -13.16
C ASP A 102 6.97 -19.36 -12.60
N GLU A 103 6.86 -20.40 -13.42
CA GLU A 103 6.18 -21.66 -13.06
C GLU A 103 6.84 -22.40 -11.89
N LYS A 104 8.14 -22.17 -11.64
CA LYS A 104 8.86 -22.73 -10.49
C LYS A 104 8.25 -22.30 -9.14
N TYR A 105 7.44 -21.25 -9.12
CA TYR A 105 6.71 -20.78 -7.93
C TYR A 105 5.27 -21.27 -7.86
N ARG A 106 4.86 -22.21 -8.69
CA ARG A 106 3.51 -22.78 -8.69
C ARG A 106 3.14 -23.32 -7.32
N GLY A 107 1.99 -22.83 -6.78
CA GLY A 107 1.51 -23.22 -5.46
C GLY A 107 2.36 -22.72 -4.28
N ARG A 108 3.24 -21.72 -4.51
CA ARG A 108 4.19 -21.24 -3.49
C ARG A 108 3.98 -19.79 -3.05
N ILE A 109 3.00 -19.08 -3.63
CA ILE A 109 2.79 -17.66 -3.37
C ILE A 109 1.50 -17.43 -2.57
N CYS A 110 1.59 -16.62 -1.51
CA CYS A 110 0.44 -16.11 -0.76
C CYS A 110 0.27 -14.60 -0.98
N THR A 111 -0.96 -14.16 -1.08
CA THR A 111 -1.25 -12.72 -1.15
C THR A 111 -2.60 -12.40 -0.52
N ARG A 112 -2.79 -11.16 -0.14
CA ARG A 112 -4.08 -10.61 0.24
C ARG A 112 -4.96 -10.38 -1.00
N SER A 113 -6.22 -9.99 -0.79
CA SER A 113 -7.16 -9.71 -1.88
C SER A 113 -6.57 -8.81 -2.96
N GLY A 114 -6.72 -9.20 -4.23
CA GLY A 114 -6.37 -8.38 -5.39
C GLY A 114 -7.18 -7.07 -5.49
N LYS A 115 -8.36 -7.01 -4.85
CA LYS A 115 -9.17 -5.79 -4.75
C LYS A 115 -8.70 -4.83 -3.67
N HIS A 116 -7.69 -5.20 -2.88
CA HIS A 116 -7.16 -4.31 -1.85
C HIS A 116 -6.31 -3.20 -2.49
N PRO A 117 -6.42 -1.93 -2.05
CA PRO A 117 -5.70 -0.80 -2.64
C PRO A 117 -4.21 -1.03 -2.85
N TYR A 118 -3.53 -1.76 -1.95
CA TYR A 118 -2.10 -2.04 -2.09
C TYR A 118 -1.76 -2.95 -3.28
N ASN A 119 -2.58 -3.96 -3.56
CA ASN A 119 -2.38 -4.81 -4.73
C ASN A 119 -2.86 -4.12 -6.01
N VAL A 120 -3.92 -3.32 -5.93
CA VAL A 120 -4.38 -2.48 -7.05
C VAL A 120 -3.28 -1.49 -7.45
N ALA A 121 -2.66 -0.79 -6.49
CA ALA A 121 -1.56 0.14 -6.75
C ALA A 121 -0.33 -0.56 -7.35
N LEU A 122 0.02 -1.76 -6.86
CA LEU A 122 1.11 -2.55 -7.45
C LEU A 122 0.81 -2.91 -8.91
N VAL A 123 -0.40 -3.40 -9.20
CA VAL A 123 -0.79 -3.75 -10.58
C VAL A 123 -0.81 -2.52 -11.48
N ALA A 124 -1.29 -1.37 -10.97
CA ALA A 124 -1.25 -0.11 -11.71
C ALA A 124 0.19 0.34 -12.04
N ALA A 125 1.13 0.16 -11.10
CA ALA A 125 2.55 0.44 -11.36
C ALA A 125 3.13 -0.47 -12.44
N ILE A 126 2.82 -1.78 -12.39
CA ILE A 126 3.26 -2.74 -13.42
C ILE A 126 2.64 -2.40 -14.80
N ILE A 127 1.37 -1.97 -14.84
CA ILE A 127 0.74 -1.49 -16.08
C ILE A 127 1.46 -0.27 -16.62
N SER A 128 1.79 0.69 -15.76
CA SER A 128 2.50 1.91 -16.15
C SER A 128 3.86 1.64 -16.77
N GLU A 129 4.56 0.62 -16.25
CA GLU A 129 5.92 0.28 -16.69
C GLU A 129 5.92 -0.64 -17.92
N TYR A 130 5.05 -1.65 -17.95
CA TYR A 130 5.11 -2.75 -18.93
C TYR A 130 3.90 -2.79 -19.87
N GLY A 131 2.89 -1.98 -19.65
CA GLY A 131 1.63 -1.96 -20.41
C GLY A 131 0.63 -3.03 -19.99
N GLU A 132 -0.64 -2.84 -20.39
CA GLU A 132 -1.76 -3.69 -19.97
C GLU A 132 -1.62 -5.14 -20.42
N SER A 133 -1.23 -5.39 -21.68
CA SER A 133 -1.15 -6.74 -22.23
C SER A 133 -0.14 -7.62 -21.52
N LYS A 134 1.06 -7.09 -21.24
CA LYS A 134 2.10 -7.81 -20.50
C LYS A 134 1.68 -8.02 -19.05
N THR A 135 1.08 -7.00 -18.42
CA THR A 135 0.58 -7.10 -17.05
C THR A 135 -0.54 -8.14 -16.93
N LEU A 136 -1.45 -8.21 -17.89
CA LEU A 136 -2.50 -9.23 -17.89
C LEU A 136 -1.92 -10.65 -18.03
N ALA A 137 -0.93 -10.84 -18.89
CA ALA A 137 -0.24 -12.14 -19.04
C ALA A 137 0.48 -12.52 -17.73
N TRP A 138 1.18 -11.57 -17.12
CA TRP A 138 1.81 -11.73 -15.81
C TRP A 138 0.79 -12.12 -14.72
N LEU A 139 -0.32 -11.38 -14.61
CA LEU A 139 -1.37 -11.66 -13.61
C LEU A 139 -1.97 -13.06 -13.74
N LYS A 140 -2.15 -13.56 -14.96
CA LYS A 140 -2.64 -14.93 -15.18
C LYS A 140 -1.68 -15.98 -14.63
N LYS A 141 -0.38 -15.83 -14.89
CA LYS A 141 0.68 -16.71 -14.38
C LYS A 141 0.85 -16.56 -12.86
N PHE A 142 0.92 -15.33 -12.36
CA PHE A 142 0.97 -15.05 -10.93
C PHE A 142 -0.21 -15.70 -10.18
N LYS A 143 -1.43 -15.60 -10.73
CA LYS A 143 -2.62 -16.25 -10.17
C LYS A 143 -2.47 -17.78 -10.14
N ALA A 144 -1.89 -18.39 -11.16
CA ALA A 144 -1.64 -19.83 -11.21
C ALA A 144 -0.60 -20.29 -10.17
N ASN A 145 0.28 -19.39 -9.73
CA ASN A 145 1.31 -19.65 -8.73
C ASN A 145 0.83 -19.48 -7.28
N LEU A 146 -0.42 -19.05 -7.08
CA LEU A 146 -0.96 -18.90 -5.73
C LEU A 146 -1.13 -20.24 -5.03
N ALA A 147 -0.63 -20.35 -3.80
CA ALA A 147 -0.78 -21.53 -2.95
C ALA A 147 -2.23 -21.69 -2.43
N ARG A 148 -2.95 -20.56 -2.34
CA ARG A 148 -4.33 -20.54 -1.81
C ARG A 148 -5.09 -19.33 -2.33
N LYS A 149 -6.40 -19.32 -2.13
CA LYS A 149 -7.25 -18.16 -2.41
C LYS A 149 -6.73 -16.93 -1.64
N PRO A 150 -6.60 -15.74 -2.28
CA PRO A 150 -6.18 -14.52 -1.63
C PRO A 150 -7.04 -14.16 -0.42
N GLN A 151 -6.42 -13.91 0.74
CA GLN A 151 -7.11 -13.65 2.00
C GLN A 151 -6.23 -12.93 3.02
N GLY A 152 -6.82 -12.51 4.14
CA GLY A 152 -6.10 -11.90 5.26
C GLY A 152 -5.46 -10.54 4.93
N ASN A 153 -4.49 -10.17 5.74
CA ASN A 153 -3.68 -8.94 5.60
C ASN A 153 -2.21 -9.28 5.39
N ASP A 154 -1.33 -8.28 5.24
CA ASP A 154 0.09 -8.50 4.94
C ASP A 154 0.79 -9.35 6.02
N ARG A 155 0.49 -9.12 7.32
CA ARG A 155 1.05 -9.94 8.42
C ARG A 155 0.58 -11.39 8.35
N SER A 156 -0.68 -11.60 7.98
CA SER A 156 -1.21 -12.97 7.79
C SER A 156 -0.53 -13.72 6.64
N GLN A 157 0.08 -13.02 5.68
CA GLN A 157 0.87 -13.65 4.64
C GLN A 157 2.23 -14.12 5.19
N VAL A 158 2.90 -13.30 6.01
CA VAL A 158 4.16 -13.69 6.66
C VAL A 158 3.92 -14.86 7.63
N GLN A 159 2.82 -14.83 8.38
CA GLN A 159 2.40 -15.97 9.20
C GLN A 159 2.21 -17.24 8.35
N ALA A 160 1.63 -17.13 7.17
CA ALA A 160 1.44 -18.26 6.27
C ALA A 160 2.77 -18.84 5.77
N ILE A 161 3.79 -18.00 5.53
CA ILE A 161 5.16 -18.46 5.23
C ILE A 161 5.73 -19.23 6.43
N HIS A 162 5.59 -18.69 7.63
CA HIS A 162 6.02 -19.36 8.87
C HIS A 162 5.34 -20.74 9.06
N GLN A 163 4.07 -20.84 8.67
CA GLN A 163 3.29 -22.09 8.72
C GLN A 163 3.56 -23.04 7.53
N ASN A 164 4.51 -22.73 6.65
CA ASN A 164 4.81 -23.50 5.43
C ASN A 164 3.64 -23.66 4.45
N LEU A 165 2.65 -22.73 4.49
CA LEU A 165 1.53 -22.71 3.53
C LEU A 165 1.91 -22.09 2.20
N CYS A 166 2.97 -21.31 2.17
CA CYS A 166 3.60 -20.72 0.99
C CYS A 166 5.06 -20.34 1.31
N ASP A 167 5.81 -19.98 0.30
CA ASP A 167 7.22 -19.61 0.43
C ASP A 167 7.46 -18.12 0.18
N ILE A 168 6.56 -17.50 -0.58
CA ILE A 168 6.67 -16.11 -1.04
C ILE A 168 5.36 -15.39 -0.77
N SER A 169 5.47 -14.12 -0.39
CA SER A 169 4.29 -13.26 -0.27
C SER A 169 4.60 -11.80 -0.57
N LEU A 170 3.54 -10.99 -0.72
CA LEU A 170 3.61 -9.55 -0.92
C LEU A 170 3.15 -8.82 0.33
N GLY A 171 3.93 -7.85 0.79
CA GLY A 171 3.58 -7.05 1.95
C GLY A 171 4.30 -5.71 2.00
N ASN A 172 3.76 -4.75 2.75
CA ASN A 172 4.40 -3.46 2.93
C ASN A 172 5.52 -3.56 3.97
N SER A 173 6.67 -2.93 3.68
CA SER A 173 7.90 -3.01 4.50
C SER A 173 7.70 -2.68 5.98
N TYR A 174 6.87 -1.69 6.30
CA TYR A 174 6.65 -1.28 7.68
C TYR A 174 5.98 -2.36 8.57
N TYR A 175 5.31 -3.35 7.97
CA TYR A 175 4.78 -4.47 8.74
C TYR A 175 5.89 -5.37 9.27
N PHE A 176 6.98 -5.53 8.52
CA PHE A 176 8.14 -6.28 8.98
C PHE A 176 8.70 -5.68 10.28
N GLY A 177 9.02 -4.38 10.28
CA GLY A 177 9.50 -3.71 11.48
C GLY A 177 8.52 -3.73 12.66
N LYS A 178 7.19 -3.74 12.38
CA LYS A 178 6.18 -3.88 13.44
C LYS A 178 6.12 -5.30 13.99
N MET A 179 6.25 -6.31 13.15
CA MET A 179 6.26 -7.72 13.59
C MET A 179 7.48 -8.03 14.43
N LEU A 180 8.65 -7.47 14.11
CA LEU A 180 9.87 -7.63 14.93
C LEU A 180 9.74 -7.07 16.35
N LYS A 181 8.83 -6.13 16.58
CA LYS A 181 8.54 -5.53 17.90
C LYS A 181 7.39 -6.19 18.65
N ASP A 182 6.75 -7.19 18.06
CA ASP A 182 5.59 -7.89 18.64
C ASP A 182 6.03 -9.32 19.01
N ASP A 183 6.03 -9.66 20.29
CA ASP A 183 6.55 -10.93 20.80
C ASP A 183 5.88 -12.15 20.14
N LYS A 184 4.60 -12.05 19.75
CA LYS A 184 3.86 -13.14 19.09
C LYS A 184 4.15 -13.26 17.60
N GLN A 185 4.56 -12.16 16.95
CA GLN A 185 4.75 -12.10 15.51
C GLN A 185 6.24 -12.08 15.10
N LYS A 186 7.13 -11.84 16.05
CA LYS A 186 8.57 -11.76 15.83
C LYS A 186 9.10 -13.01 15.14
N VAL A 187 8.70 -14.18 15.59
CA VAL A 187 9.11 -15.48 15.02
C VAL A 187 8.71 -15.62 13.54
N TRP A 188 7.60 -15.00 13.12
CA TRP A 188 7.22 -15.01 11.69
C TRP A 188 8.16 -14.13 10.86
N ALA A 189 8.47 -12.93 11.37
CA ALA A 189 9.35 -11.99 10.70
C ALA A 189 10.79 -12.52 10.61
N GLU A 190 11.29 -13.15 11.66
CA GLU A 190 12.62 -13.76 11.68
C GLU A 190 12.78 -14.91 10.68
N GLY A 191 11.70 -15.51 10.24
CA GLY A 191 11.66 -16.59 9.25
C GLY A 191 11.65 -16.15 7.79
N VAL A 192 11.68 -14.84 7.49
CA VAL A 192 11.61 -14.30 6.12
C VAL A 192 12.74 -13.32 5.82
N ASN A 193 13.13 -13.27 4.54
CA ASN A 193 13.88 -12.18 3.91
C ASN A 193 12.89 -11.16 3.31
N ILE A 194 13.35 -9.89 3.12
CA ILE A 194 12.54 -8.78 2.63
C ILE A 194 13.33 -7.92 1.64
#